data_00779cf337bd6ba89dbac9285fd1611c
#
_entry.id   00779cf337bd6ba89dbac9285fd1611c
#
_cell.length_a   1.000
_cell.length_b   1.000
_cell.length_c   1.000
_cell.angle_alpha   90.00
_cell.angle_beta   90.00
_cell.angle_gamma   90.00
#
_symmetry.space_group_name_H-M   'P 1'
#
loop_
_entity.id
_entity.type
_entity.pdbx_description
1 polymer ?
#
loop_
_entity_poly.entity_id
_entity_poly.type
_entity_poly.pdbx_seq_one_letter_code
_entity_poly.pdbx_strand_id
1 'polypeptide(L)'
;MTAQDPERRTIAGDTTLLLGLSLFVLLLQLLVSGRYGYFRDEFYYFACGEHLAWGYVDQPPFVALMAALTRGLLGDSLLAVRFLPAVCNALIVFLTGLIARELGGGRFAQGLAALAVLIAPVYLIIDHIFSMNCFDHVFWVLAIYLTVRILKEDRPKLWLLFGLVTGVGLMNKYSVGFLGMGLVVGLVLTPARKHLLSKWLWLGGALAFLIFLPHVIWEIQHGFPTREFIRNATLYKNLPMSPSAFLLESILQTGPINLPIWLAGLYFLFSAKSGKPFRVLGWIYVTDLVVFLLTNAKPYYLAPAYFILLAAGAVHLESVVRARQWNWLKPVSVTGLGLVAIVFLPYALPVLPVETFIRYEDFIGLHPGSGERGRTGKLPQYYDDMFGWENQVATVARVYNALTPEERSRTIIFCSNYGEAGAIDFFGKKYGLPKAASGHNNYWYWGPGNWNADIVITVGESREDVEQSFEQVELAATVVSPYARPSETDLPIFIGRKPRMPLKEIWPRTKSFN
;
A
#
# COMPACT_ATOMS: atom_id res chain seq x y z
N MET A 1 38.49 7.23 32.98
CA MET A 1 37.41 7.77 32.16
C MET A 1 37.98 8.08 30.79
N THR A 2 37.84 7.17 29.84
CA THR A 2 38.28 7.35 28.44
C THR A 2 37.40 8.42 27.78
N ALA A 3 38.01 9.51 27.32
CA ALA A 3 37.34 10.55 26.53
C ALA A 3 36.74 9.88 25.31
N GLN A 4 35.41 9.82 25.24
CA GLN A 4 34.73 9.33 24.07
C GLN A 4 34.96 10.32 22.92
N ASP A 5 35.38 9.77 21.76
CA ASP A 5 35.62 10.50 20.52
C ASP A 5 34.42 11.42 20.19
N PRO A 6 34.63 12.72 19.90
CA PRO A 6 33.55 13.66 19.55
C PRO A 6 32.70 13.21 18.36
N GLU A 7 33.31 12.53 17.37
CA GLU A 7 32.57 11.97 16.23
C GLU A 7 31.61 10.84 16.68
N ARG A 8 32.01 9.98 17.60
CA ARG A 8 31.13 8.94 18.14
C ARG A 8 29.97 9.53 18.95
N ARG A 9 30.17 10.65 19.66
CA ARG A 9 29.09 11.35 20.39
C ARG A 9 28.07 11.99 19.44
N THR A 10 28.49 12.58 18.30
CA THR A 10 27.59 13.14 17.30
C THR A 10 26.78 12.04 16.61
N ILE A 11 27.42 10.96 16.18
CA ILE A 11 26.72 9.82 15.54
C ILE A 11 25.69 9.19 16.49
N ALA A 12 26.02 9.01 17.76
CA ALA A 12 25.08 8.48 18.75
C ALA A 12 23.87 9.41 18.96
N GLY A 13 24.11 10.73 19.06
CA GLY A 13 23.04 11.73 19.22
C GLY A 13 22.11 11.84 18.01
N ASP A 14 22.64 11.69 16.80
CA ASP A 14 21.87 11.71 15.57
C ASP A 14 21.01 10.44 15.41
N THR A 15 21.57 9.29 15.78
CA THR A 15 20.82 8.02 15.78
C THR A 15 19.69 8.05 16.82
N THR A 16 19.91 8.64 17.99
CA THR A 16 18.88 8.82 19.03
C THR A 16 17.72 9.68 18.53
N LEU A 17 17.99 10.77 17.77
CA LEU A 17 16.95 11.59 17.16
C LEU A 17 16.09 10.77 16.19
N LEU A 18 16.73 10.01 15.29
CA LEU A 18 16.02 9.17 14.31
C LEU A 18 15.17 8.10 14.99
N LEU A 19 15.72 7.43 16.03
CA LEU A 19 14.97 6.45 16.82
C LEU A 19 13.78 7.10 17.54
N GLY A 20 13.94 8.31 18.07
CA GLY A 20 12.86 9.07 18.71
C GLY A 20 11.71 9.38 17.75
N LEU A 21 12.01 9.86 16.53
CA LEU A 21 11.00 10.13 15.50
C LEU A 21 10.31 8.83 15.01
N SER A 22 11.08 7.76 14.85
CA SER A 22 10.55 6.45 14.46
C SER A 22 9.66 5.84 15.53
N LEU A 23 10.05 5.94 16.79
CA LEU A 23 9.23 5.49 17.90
C LEU A 23 7.95 6.33 18.02
N PHE A 24 8.04 7.63 17.82
CA PHE A 24 6.88 8.51 17.84
C PHE A 24 5.83 8.10 16.79
N VAL A 25 6.23 7.88 15.54
CA VAL A 25 5.28 7.47 14.50
C VAL A 25 4.75 6.06 14.73
N LEU A 26 5.58 5.14 15.24
CA LEU A 26 5.13 3.81 15.64
C LEU A 26 4.00 3.89 16.68
N LEU A 27 4.24 4.66 17.74
CA LEU A 27 3.25 4.82 18.82
C LEU A 27 1.98 5.53 18.32
N LEU A 28 2.12 6.55 17.46
CA LEU A 28 1.00 7.24 16.85
C LEU A 28 0.13 6.28 16.02
N GLN A 29 0.73 5.46 15.16
CA GLN A 29 0.03 4.47 14.34
C GLN A 29 -0.69 3.43 15.23
N LEU A 30 -0.02 2.92 16.25
CA LEU A 30 -0.61 1.92 17.16
C LEU A 30 -1.75 2.51 18.00
N LEU A 31 -1.64 3.77 18.43
CA LEU A 31 -2.66 4.46 19.22
C LEU A 31 -4.01 4.59 18.47
N VAL A 32 -3.94 4.75 17.14
CA VAL A 32 -5.14 4.92 16.31
C VAL A 32 -5.54 3.66 15.56
N SER A 33 -4.76 2.57 15.65
CA SER A 33 -4.98 1.33 14.90
C SER A 33 -6.34 0.68 15.12
N GLY A 34 -6.91 0.82 16.34
CA GLY A 34 -8.21 0.28 16.69
C GLY A 34 -9.40 1.15 16.28
N ARG A 35 -9.15 2.30 15.63
CA ARG A 35 -10.22 3.21 15.22
C ARG A 35 -10.72 2.89 13.81
N TYR A 36 -11.98 3.22 13.55
CA TYR A 36 -12.75 2.83 12.36
C TYR A 36 -12.79 1.29 12.26
N GLY A 37 -12.76 0.71 11.09
CA GLY A 37 -12.82 -0.74 10.93
C GLY A 37 -11.63 -1.31 10.16
N TYR A 38 -11.75 -2.56 9.76
CA TYR A 38 -10.82 -3.16 8.81
C TYR A 38 -11.01 -2.55 7.43
N PHE A 39 -9.91 -2.30 6.74
CA PHE A 39 -9.95 -1.86 5.37
C PHE A 39 -10.31 -3.04 4.45
N ARG A 40 -11.06 -2.77 3.39
CA ARG A 40 -11.56 -3.76 2.43
C ARG A 40 -10.51 -4.78 1.99
N ASP A 41 -9.32 -4.31 1.60
CA ASP A 41 -8.27 -5.19 1.08
C ASP A 41 -7.63 -6.05 2.17
N GLU A 42 -7.68 -5.64 3.46
CA GLU A 42 -7.17 -6.45 4.57
C GLU A 42 -7.85 -7.83 4.61
N PHE A 43 -9.17 -7.89 4.40
CA PHE A 43 -9.91 -9.15 4.34
C PHE A 43 -9.44 -10.06 3.21
N TYR A 44 -9.15 -9.48 2.05
CA TYR A 44 -8.64 -10.24 0.90
C TYR A 44 -7.24 -10.81 1.18
N TYR A 45 -6.34 -10.02 1.77
CA TYR A 45 -5.02 -10.53 2.17
C TYR A 45 -5.12 -11.61 3.25
N PHE A 46 -6.10 -11.54 4.15
CA PHE A 46 -6.37 -12.60 5.12
C PHE A 46 -6.82 -13.89 4.43
N ALA A 47 -7.74 -13.78 3.48
CA ALA A 47 -8.18 -14.93 2.69
C ALA A 47 -7.02 -15.53 1.88
N CYS A 48 -6.18 -14.71 1.24
CA CYS A 48 -4.96 -15.17 0.58
C CYS A 48 -4.00 -15.86 1.56
N GLY A 49 -3.90 -15.38 2.81
CA GLY A 49 -3.10 -16.01 3.86
C GLY A 49 -3.63 -17.36 4.33
N GLU A 50 -4.94 -17.62 4.21
CA GLU A 50 -5.55 -18.93 4.45
C GLU A 50 -5.35 -19.89 3.24
N HIS A 51 -5.03 -19.37 2.06
CA HIS A 51 -4.83 -20.10 0.80
C HIS A 51 -3.44 -19.78 0.20
N LEU A 52 -2.36 -20.12 0.92
CA LEU A 52 -0.99 -19.80 0.49
C LEU A 52 -0.65 -20.41 -0.87
N ALA A 53 -0.20 -19.58 -1.79
CA ALA A 53 0.23 -19.93 -3.14
C ALA A 53 1.48 -19.12 -3.54
N TRP A 54 2.13 -19.45 -4.64
CA TRP A 54 3.27 -18.69 -5.15
C TRP A 54 2.88 -17.44 -5.94
N GLY A 55 1.59 -17.16 -6.07
CA GLY A 55 1.05 -15.96 -6.69
C GLY A 55 -0.45 -15.84 -6.53
N TYR A 56 -0.96 -14.67 -6.84
CA TYR A 56 -2.38 -14.33 -6.84
C TYR A 56 -2.67 -13.45 -8.06
N VAL A 57 -3.95 -13.26 -8.40
CA VAL A 57 -4.39 -12.53 -9.58
C VAL A 57 -3.78 -11.12 -9.68
N ASP A 58 -3.70 -10.43 -8.57
CA ASP A 58 -3.33 -9.01 -8.47
C ASP A 58 -2.01 -8.75 -7.75
N GLN A 59 -1.36 -9.80 -7.20
CA GLN A 59 -0.19 -9.63 -6.36
C GLN A 59 0.70 -10.88 -6.24
N PRO A 60 2.01 -10.71 -6.00
CA PRO A 60 2.90 -11.77 -5.56
C PRO A 60 2.63 -12.21 -4.11
N PRO A 61 3.24 -13.32 -3.63
CA PRO A 61 2.80 -14.04 -2.42
C PRO A 61 3.21 -13.44 -1.08
N PHE A 62 4.12 -12.47 -1.01
CA PHE A 62 4.72 -12.03 0.25
C PHE A 62 3.69 -11.49 1.25
N VAL A 63 2.77 -10.64 0.80
CA VAL A 63 1.75 -10.04 1.68
C VAL A 63 0.80 -11.11 2.26
N ALA A 64 0.45 -12.14 1.48
CA ALA A 64 -0.35 -13.27 1.96
C ALA A 64 0.38 -14.07 3.03
N LEU A 65 1.68 -14.33 2.85
CA LEU A 65 2.52 -14.95 3.88
C LEU A 65 2.58 -14.11 5.15
N MET A 66 2.76 -12.79 5.02
CA MET A 66 2.75 -11.87 6.17
C MET A 66 1.40 -11.84 6.87
N ALA A 67 0.28 -11.92 6.14
CA ALA A 67 -1.06 -12.03 6.71
C ALA A 67 -1.22 -13.33 7.52
N ALA A 68 -0.81 -14.47 6.97
CA ALA A 68 -0.84 -15.75 7.68
C ALA A 68 0.01 -15.71 8.97
N LEU A 69 1.24 -15.20 8.89
CA LEU A 69 2.13 -15.08 10.05
C LEU A 69 1.59 -14.11 11.11
N THR A 70 1.12 -12.93 10.70
CA THR A 70 0.57 -11.92 11.62
C THR A 70 -0.63 -12.48 12.37
N ARG A 71 -1.60 -13.06 11.66
CA ARG A 71 -2.80 -13.63 12.28
C ARG A 71 -2.49 -14.85 13.13
N GLY A 72 -1.58 -15.69 12.68
CA GLY A 72 -1.15 -16.89 13.44
C GLY A 72 -0.39 -16.58 14.72
N LEU A 73 0.41 -15.51 14.75
CA LEU A 73 1.26 -15.15 15.89
C LEU A 73 0.65 -14.09 16.81
N LEU A 74 -0.03 -13.10 16.24
CA LEU A 74 -0.54 -11.92 16.98
C LEU A 74 -2.07 -11.91 17.09
N GLY A 75 -2.77 -12.72 16.29
CA GLY A 75 -4.23 -12.79 16.26
C GLY A 75 -4.87 -11.83 15.27
N ASP A 76 -6.20 -11.75 15.35
CA ASP A 76 -7.07 -11.10 14.37
C ASP A 76 -7.49 -9.67 14.75
N SER A 77 -7.04 -9.12 15.89
CA SER A 77 -7.43 -7.76 16.29
C SER A 77 -6.81 -6.69 15.36
N LEU A 78 -7.48 -5.53 15.22
CA LEU A 78 -6.95 -4.41 14.43
C LEU A 78 -5.54 -3.99 14.86
N LEU A 79 -5.26 -4.02 16.17
CA LEU A 79 -3.91 -3.73 16.70
C LEU A 79 -2.89 -4.77 16.21
N ALA A 80 -3.24 -6.06 16.26
CA ALA A 80 -2.36 -7.14 15.80
C ALA A 80 -2.08 -7.03 14.30
N VAL A 81 -3.13 -6.84 13.49
CA VAL A 81 -3.02 -6.74 12.03
C VAL A 81 -2.20 -5.52 11.61
N ARG A 82 -2.44 -4.36 12.24
CA ARG A 82 -1.77 -3.09 11.90
C ARG A 82 -0.41 -2.89 12.56
N PHE A 83 0.05 -3.85 13.38
CA PHE A 83 1.36 -3.79 14.01
C PHE A 83 2.51 -3.76 12.99
N LEU A 84 2.51 -4.68 12.02
CA LEU A 84 3.56 -4.71 10.99
C LEU A 84 3.55 -3.46 10.08
N PRO A 85 2.43 -2.98 9.56
CA PRO A 85 2.35 -1.67 8.89
C PRO A 85 2.96 -0.53 9.70
N ALA A 86 2.62 -0.43 11.00
CA ALA A 86 3.16 0.59 11.88
C ALA A 86 4.70 0.49 12.04
N VAL A 87 5.23 -0.74 12.11
CA VAL A 87 6.68 -0.99 12.10
C VAL A 87 7.30 -0.58 10.75
N CYS A 88 6.66 -0.87 9.63
CA CYS A 88 7.10 -0.44 8.32
C CYS A 88 7.19 1.09 8.24
N ASN A 89 6.17 1.81 8.74
CA ASN A 89 6.18 3.27 8.78
C ASN A 89 7.35 3.82 9.63
N ALA A 90 7.60 3.23 10.80
CA ALA A 90 8.75 3.61 11.63
C ALA A 90 10.10 3.36 10.94
N LEU A 91 10.22 2.24 10.21
CA LEU A 91 11.43 1.90 9.47
C LEU A 91 11.71 2.86 8.30
N ILE A 92 10.70 3.28 7.53
CA ILE A 92 10.93 4.23 6.44
C ILE A 92 11.36 5.61 6.95
N VAL A 93 10.81 6.06 8.08
CA VAL A 93 11.25 7.30 8.75
C VAL A 93 12.72 7.21 9.17
N PHE A 94 13.10 6.11 9.83
CA PHE A 94 14.47 5.87 10.27
C PHE A 94 15.45 5.80 9.10
N LEU A 95 15.14 4.97 8.10
CA LEU A 95 16.03 4.72 6.97
C LEU A 95 16.19 5.95 6.08
N THR A 96 15.16 6.78 5.91
CA THR A 96 15.28 8.03 5.14
C THR A 96 16.22 9.02 5.83
N GLY A 97 16.17 9.11 7.16
CA GLY A 97 17.16 9.87 7.93
C GLY A 97 18.58 9.31 7.77
N LEU A 98 18.75 7.98 7.74
CA LEU A 98 20.04 7.35 7.44
C LEU A 98 20.52 7.63 6.02
N ILE A 99 19.64 7.63 5.02
CA ILE A 99 19.99 8.01 3.64
C ILE A 99 20.53 9.44 3.61
N ALA A 100 19.86 10.38 4.29
CA ALA A 100 20.37 11.75 4.39
C ALA A 100 21.77 11.82 5.02
N ARG A 101 22.05 11.01 6.06
CA ARG A 101 23.39 10.87 6.64
C ARG A 101 24.41 10.37 5.62
N GLU A 102 24.07 9.30 4.90
CA GLU A 102 25.00 8.73 3.92
C GLU A 102 25.27 9.68 2.74
N LEU A 103 24.32 10.55 2.40
CA LEU A 103 24.49 11.63 1.43
C LEU A 103 25.33 12.81 1.94
N GLY A 104 25.79 12.77 3.21
CA GLY A 104 26.65 13.78 3.83
C GLY A 104 25.90 14.82 4.67
N GLY A 105 24.63 14.58 4.99
CA GLY A 105 23.81 15.44 5.85
C GLY A 105 24.19 15.30 7.33
N GLY A 106 24.19 16.44 8.03
CA GLY A 106 24.32 16.50 9.49
C GLY A 106 22.98 16.22 10.19
N ARG A 107 22.96 16.49 11.51
CA ARG A 107 21.79 16.23 12.35
C ARG A 107 20.50 16.89 11.85
N PHE A 108 20.59 18.13 11.38
CA PHE A 108 19.42 18.86 10.87
C PHE A 108 18.87 18.21 9.59
N ALA A 109 19.73 17.84 8.63
CA ALA A 109 19.32 17.17 7.41
C ALA A 109 18.68 15.80 7.70
N GLN A 110 19.27 15.01 8.60
CA GLN A 110 18.72 13.73 9.02
C GLN A 110 17.33 13.88 9.64
N GLY A 111 17.19 14.81 10.58
CA GLY A 111 15.92 15.10 11.26
C GLY A 111 14.87 15.66 10.29
N LEU A 112 15.25 16.56 9.37
CA LEU A 112 14.36 17.14 8.37
C LEU A 112 13.85 16.07 7.38
N ALA A 113 14.71 15.20 6.89
CA ALA A 113 14.34 14.11 6.01
C ALA A 113 13.37 13.12 6.68
N ALA A 114 13.69 12.71 7.92
CA ALA A 114 12.85 11.83 8.71
C ALA A 114 11.48 12.47 9.02
N LEU A 115 11.46 13.74 9.41
CA LEU A 115 10.23 14.48 9.70
C LEU A 115 9.37 14.66 8.43
N ALA A 116 9.98 14.95 7.28
CA ALA A 116 9.29 15.10 6.01
C ALA A 116 8.54 13.81 5.60
N VAL A 117 9.15 12.62 5.82
CA VAL A 117 8.49 11.33 5.62
C VAL A 117 7.40 11.10 6.66
N LEU A 118 7.69 11.37 7.95
CA LEU A 118 6.77 11.16 9.06
C LEU A 118 5.44 11.90 8.87
N ILE A 119 5.48 13.12 8.31
CA ILE A 119 4.28 13.95 8.16
C ILE A 119 3.57 13.80 6.81
N ALA A 120 4.18 13.10 5.86
CA ALA A 120 3.60 12.95 4.52
C ALA A 120 2.35 12.07 4.56
N PRO A 121 1.17 12.61 4.15
CA PRO A 121 -0.09 11.87 4.23
C PRO A 121 -0.04 10.49 3.58
N VAL A 122 0.62 10.37 2.42
CA VAL A 122 0.69 9.11 1.67
C VAL A 122 1.28 7.96 2.48
N TYR A 123 2.34 8.21 3.26
CA TYR A 123 2.95 7.16 4.09
C TYR A 123 2.11 6.86 5.33
N LEU A 124 1.52 7.89 5.94
CA LEU A 124 0.65 7.70 7.11
C LEU A 124 -0.60 6.88 6.75
N ILE A 125 -1.25 7.17 5.62
CA ILE A 125 -2.45 6.46 5.13
C ILE A 125 -2.09 5.01 4.75
N ILE A 126 -1.11 4.84 3.88
CA ILE A 126 -0.76 3.53 3.30
C ILE A 126 -0.20 2.59 4.37
N ASP A 127 0.67 3.10 5.24
CA ASP A 127 1.30 2.29 6.29
C ASP A 127 0.43 2.20 7.56
N HIS A 128 -0.82 2.68 7.52
CA HIS A 128 -1.85 2.40 8.53
C HIS A 128 -2.63 1.12 8.21
N ILE A 129 -2.65 0.70 6.97
CA ILE A 129 -3.44 -0.40 6.44
C ILE A 129 -2.52 -1.60 6.18
N PHE A 130 -2.95 -2.81 6.58
CA PHE A 130 -2.21 -4.02 6.21
C PHE A 130 -2.37 -4.29 4.72
N SER A 131 -1.33 -3.98 3.97
CA SER A 131 -1.32 -4.18 2.52
C SER A 131 0.10 -4.43 1.99
N MET A 132 0.22 -4.91 0.76
CA MET A 132 1.51 -5.02 0.09
C MET A 132 2.27 -3.68 0.01
N ASN A 133 1.55 -2.55 0.09
CA ASN A 133 2.14 -1.23 -0.10
C ASN A 133 3.04 -0.81 1.07
N CYS A 134 2.69 -1.13 2.33
CA CYS A 134 3.53 -0.79 3.47
C CYS A 134 4.88 -1.53 3.45
N PHE A 135 4.89 -2.79 3.02
CA PHE A 135 6.12 -3.56 2.84
C PHE A 135 6.92 -3.05 1.63
N ASP A 136 6.26 -2.64 0.56
CA ASP A 136 6.87 -2.06 -0.63
C ASP A 136 7.73 -0.83 -0.29
N HIS A 137 7.21 0.07 0.53
CA HIS A 137 7.95 1.23 1.03
C HIS A 137 9.26 0.84 1.71
N VAL A 138 9.26 -0.23 2.52
CA VAL A 138 10.46 -0.72 3.21
C VAL A 138 11.48 -1.31 2.21
N PHE A 139 11.03 -2.10 1.24
CA PHE A 139 11.93 -2.66 0.23
C PHE A 139 12.58 -1.56 -0.62
N TRP A 140 11.80 -0.54 -1.00
CA TRP A 140 12.33 0.59 -1.75
C TRP A 140 13.36 1.40 -0.95
N VAL A 141 13.05 1.79 0.27
CA VAL A 141 13.97 2.61 1.08
C VAL A 141 15.27 1.85 1.41
N LEU A 142 15.18 0.52 1.63
CA LEU A 142 16.36 -0.34 1.81
C LEU A 142 17.19 -0.43 0.53
N ALA A 143 16.57 -0.63 -0.62
CA ALA A 143 17.25 -0.68 -1.91
C ALA A 143 17.93 0.66 -2.25
N ILE A 144 17.27 1.79 -1.97
CA ILE A 144 17.84 3.13 -2.10
C ILE A 144 19.04 3.30 -1.16
N TYR A 145 18.90 2.93 0.11
CA TYR A 145 19.99 2.99 1.08
C TYR A 145 21.22 2.19 0.62
N LEU A 146 21.00 0.96 0.16
CA LEU A 146 22.09 0.11 -0.37
C LEU A 146 22.72 0.73 -1.63
N THR A 147 21.90 1.31 -2.52
CA THR A 147 22.42 2.02 -3.71
C THR A 147 23.33 3.17 -3.31
N VAL A 148 22.94 3.99 -2.34
CA VAL A 148 23.80 5.07 -1.81
C VAL A 148 25.11 4.52 -1.27
N ARG A 149 25.06 3.44 -0.48
CA ARG A 149 26.26 2.80 0.09
C ARG A 149 27.18 2.24 -0.99
N ILE A 150 26.62 1.60 -2.02
CA ILE A 150 27.39 1.07 -3.16
C ILE A 150 28.10 2.20 -3.90
N LEU A 151 27.39 3.29 -4.18
CA LEU A 151 27.95 4.43 -4.90
C LEU A 151 29.04 5.17 -4.11
N LYS A 152 28.91 5.21 -2.76
CA LYS A 152 29.81 5.92 -1.86
C LYS A 152 31.07 5.13 -1.50
N GLU A 153 30.91 3.84 -1.16
CA GLU A 153 31.95 3.05 -0.51
C GLU A 153 32.73 2.14 -1.46
N ASP A 154 32.33 2.06 -2.74
CA ASP A 154 32.89 1.14 -3.75
C ASP A 154 32.95 -0.34 -3.25
N ARG A 155 31.91 -0.78 -2.53
CA ARG A 155 31.76 -2.14 -2.02
C ARG A 155 30.87 -2.97 -2.94
N PRO A 156 31.43 -3.56 -4.02
CA PRO A 156 30.61 -4.20 -5.06
C PRO A 156 29.81 -5.41 -4.55
N LYS A 157 30.24 -6.08 -3.48
CA LYS A 157 29.50 -7.21 -2.87
C LYS A 157 28.13 -6.80 -2.33
N LEU A 158 27.89 -5.51 -2.02
CA LEU A 158 26.57 -5.03 -1.58
C LEU A 158 25.50 -5.21 -2.65
N TRP A 159 25.86 -5.39 -3.93
CA TRP A 159 24.92 -5.77 -4.98
C TRP A 159 24.20 -7.10 -4.70
N LEU A 160 24.84 -8.04 -3.98
CA LEU A 160 24.14 -9.27 -3.56
C LEU A 160 23.04 -8.99 -2.54
N LEU A 161 23.32 -8.11 -1.57
CA LEU A 161 22.29 -7.71 -0.58
C LEU A 161 21.18 -6.88 -1.25
N PHE A 162 21.54 -6.01 -2.20
CA PHE A 162 20.57 -5.32 -3.04
C PHE A 162 19.68 -6.32 -3.80
N GLY A 163 20.29 -7.35 -4.43
CA GLY A 163 19.55 -8.41 -5.12
C GLY A 163 18.63 -9.20 -4.19
N LEU A 164 19.06 -9.51 -2.97
CA LEU A 164 18.21 -10.14 -1.96
C LEU A 164 17.00 -9.27 -1.62
N VAL A 165 17.25 -8.00 -1.27
CA VAL A 165 16.18 -7.04 -0.89
C VAL A 165 15.18 -6.84 -2.04
N THR A 166 15.68 -6.63 -3.27
CA THR A 166 14.82 -6.41 -4.44
C THR A 166 14.12 -7.69 -4.89
N GLY A 167 14.74 -8.85 -4.76
CA GLY A 167 14.11 -10.14 -5.04
C GLY A 167 12.93 -10.43 -4.11
N VAL A 168 13.11 -10.24 -2.80
CA VAL A 168 12.00 -10.36 -1.83
C VAL A 168 10.98 -9.25 -2.05
N GLY A 169 11.42 -8.04 -2.40
CA GLY A 169 10.52 -6.93 -2.75
C GLY A 169 9.65 -7.24 -3.97
N LEU A 170 10.19 -7.88 -5.01
CA LEU A 170 9.42 -8.36 -6.16
C LEU A 170 8.39 -9.43 -5.77
N MET A 171 8.72 -10.29 -4.80
CA MET A 171 7.75 -11.25 -4.23
C MET A 171 6.63 -10.55 -3.43
N ASN A 172 6.77 -9.25 -3.13
CA ASN A 172 5.72 -8.45 -2.50
C ASN A 172 4.94 -7.61 -3.53
N LYS A 173 5.64 -6.89 -4.41
CA LYS A 173 5.00 -6.00 -5.39
C LYS A 173 5.91 -5.76 -6.60
N TYR A 174 5.32 -5.71 -7.78
CA TYR A 174 6.04 -5.45 -9.03
C TYR A 174 6.69 -4.06 -9.11
N SER A 175 6.31 -3.13 -8.24
CA SER A 175 6.83 -1.75 -8.21
C SER A 175 8.36 -1.69 -8.07
N VAL A 176 8.97 -2.64 -7.37
CA VAL A 176 10.44 -2.76 -7.24
C VAL A 176 11.13 -2.96 -8.60
N GLY A 177 10.41 -3.48 -9.60
CA GLY A 177 10.89 -3.55 -10.98
C GLY A 177 11.12 -2.18 -11.61
N PHE A 178 10.29 -1.17 -11.28
CA PHE A 178 10.49 0.20 -11.74
C PHE A 178 11.75 0.82 -11.12
N LEU A 179 11.99 0.63 -9.83
CA LEU A 179 13.26 1.01 -9.20
C LEU A 179 14.45 0.39 -9.94
N GLY A 180 14.37 -0.91 -10.30
CA GLY A 180 15.38 -1.61 -11.08
C GLY A 180 15.60 -0.98 -12.46
N MET A 181 14.52 -0.64 -13.16
CA MET A 181 14.57 0.05 -14.46
C MET A 181 15.23 1.43 -14.33
N GLY A 182 14.78 2.24 -13.37
CA GLY A 182 15.36 3.56 -13.10
C GLY A 182 16.83 3.47 -12.69
N LEU A 183 17.22 2.44 -11.93
CA LEU A 183 18.62 2.16 -11.60
C LEU A 183 19.46 1.89 -12.85
N VAL A 184 18.99 1.05 -13.76
CA VAL A 184 19.71 0.76 -15.02
C VAL A 184 19.88 2.03 -15.83
N VAL A 185 18.84 2.83 -16.02
CA VAL A 185 18.90 4.13 -16.70
C VAL A 185 19.91 5.05 -16.02
N GLY A 186 19.85 5.16 -14.69
CA GLY A 186 20.78 5.98 -13.93
C GLY A 186 22.24 5.53 -14.04
N LEU A 187 22.50 4.23 -14.01
CA LEU A 187 23.85 3.69 -14.21
C LEU A 187 24.38 4.02 -15.61
N VAL A 188 23.57 3.81 -16.66
CA VAL A 188 23.96 4.08 -18.05
C VAL A 188 24.30 5.56 -18.28
N LEU A 189 23.47 6.46 -17.76
CA LEU A 189 23.56 7.91 -18.00
C LEU A 189 24.57 8.64 -17.10
N THR A 190 25.26 7.93 -16.19
CA THR A 190 26.19 8.54 -15.23
C THR A 190 27.57 7.86 -15.24
N PRO A 191 28.58 8.46 -14.61
CA PRO A 191 29.87 7.80 -14.40
C PRO A 191 29.77 6.48 -13.61
N ALA A 192 28.66 6.23 -12.91
CA ALA A 192 28.40 4.98 -12.21
C ALA A 192 28.20 3.77 -13.15
N ARG A 193 28.18 3.99 -14.49
CA ARG A 193 28.20 2.91 -15.50
C ARG A 193 29.32 1.87 -15.30
N LYS A 194 30.39 2.22 -14.56
CA LYS A 194 31.43 1.26 -14.17
C LYS A 194 30.87 0.04 -13.45
N HIS A 195 29.76 0.19 -12.70
CA HIS A 195 29.10 -0.93 -11.99
C HIS A 195 28.47 -1.94 -12.95
N LEU A 196 28.14 -1.56 -14.21
CA LEU A 196 27.64 -2.49 -15.22
C LEU A 196 28.68 -3.55 -15.61
N LEU A 197 29.97 -3.26 -15.40
CA LEU A 197 31.06 -4.20 -15.61
C LEU A 197 31.33 -5.10 -14.39
N SER A 198 30.67 -4.83 -13.26
CA SER A 198 30.85 -5.59 -12.04
C SER A 198 30.04 -6.90 -12.08
N LYS A 199 30.71 -8.03 -11.93
CA LYS A 199 30.01 -9.33 -11.80
C LYS A 199 29.01 -9.35 -10.64
N TRP A 200 29.22 -8.57 -9.59
CA TRP A 200 28.37 -8.54 -8.42
C TRP A 200 27.00 -7.93 -8.70
N LEU A 201 26.90 -6.95 -9.61
CA LEU A 201 25.61 -6.42 -10.05
C LEU A 201 24.78 -7.52 -10.73
N TRP A 202 25.39 -8.27 -11.65
CA TRP A 202 24.71 -9.34 -12.38
C TRP A 202 24.36 -10.53 -11.48
N LEU A 203 25.24 -10.88 -10.54
CA LEU A 203 24.95 -11.91 -9.53
C LEU A 203 23.80 -11.45 -8.60
N GLY A 204 23.75 -10.18 -8.22
CA GLY A 204 22.63 -9.61 -7.46
C GLY A 204 21.32 -9.67 -8.26
N GLY A 205 21.36 -9.26 -9.54
CA GLY A 205 20.21 -9.38 -10.43
C GLY A 205 19.74 -10.83 -10.62
N ALA A 206 20.67 -11.76 -10.81
CA ALA A 206 20.35 -13.19 -10.89
C ALA A 206 19.74 -13.72 -9.58
N LEU A 207 20.26 -13.31 -8.43
CA LEU A 207 19.68 -13.65 -7.13
C LEU A 207 18.25 -13.12 -6.99
N ALA A 208 18.01 -11.85 -7.37
CA ALA A 208 16.68 -11.27 -7.35
C ALA A 208 15.71 -12.05 -8.25
N PHE A 209 16.14 -12.39 -9.46
CA PHE A 209 15.35 -13.21 -10.38
C PHE A 209 15.05 -14.61 -9.83
N LEU A 210 16.06 -15.29 -9.26
CA LEU A 210 15.88 -16.62 -8.68
C LEU A 210 14.88 -16.63 -7.51
N ILE A 211 14.88 -15.58 -6.68
CA ILE A 211 13.89 -15.40 -5.60
C ILE A 211 12.49 -15.20 -6.19
N PHE A 212 12.39 -14.43 -7.28
CA PHE A 212 11.11 -14.11 -7.92
C PHE A 212 10.59 -15.24 -8.83
N LEU A 213 11.45 -16.17 -9.24
CA LEU A 213 11.14 -17.24 -10.20
C LEU A 213 9.92 -18.09 -9.84
N PRO A 214 9.68 -18.50 -8.56
CA PRO A 214 8.47 -19.27 -8.22
C PRO A 214 7.17 -18.55 -8.59
N HIS A 215 7.12 -17.22 -8.42
CA HIS A 215 5.97 -16.42 -8.84
C HIS A 215 5.82 -16.38 -10.36
N VAL A 216 6.91 -16.22 -11.10
CA VAL A 216 6.89 -16.26 -12.58
C VAL A 216 6.35 -17.60 -13.09
N ILE A 217 6.77 -18.71 -12.47
CA ILE A 217 6.27 -20.06 -12.81
C ILE A 217 4.77 -20.15 -12.53
N TRP A 218 4.31 -19.61 -11.40
CA TRP A 218 2.90 -19.57 -11.06
C TRP A 218 2.07 -18.79 -12.09
N GLU A 219 2.54 -17.61 -12.49
CA GLU A 219 1.91 -16.79 -13.54
C GLU A 219 1.76 -17.54 -14.87
N ILE A 220 2.82 -18.24 -15.30
CA ILE A 220 2.80 -19.05 -16.52
C ILE A 220 1.76 -20.18 -16.41
N GLN A 221 1.73 -20.89 -15.29
CA GLN A 221 0.79 -22.01 -15.05
C GLN A 221 -0.67 -21.56 -15.03
N HIS A 222 -0.94 -20.30 -14.63
CA HIS A 222 -2.30 -19.75 -14.55
C HIS A 222 -2.67 -18.83 -15.73
N GLY A 223 -1.85 -18.78 -16.79
CA GLY A 223 -2.15 -18.02 -18.00
C GLY A 223 -2.00 -16.50 -17.84
N PHE A 224 -1.11 -16.04 -16.97
CA PHE A 224 -0.82 -14.62 -16.70
C PHE A 224 -2.04 -13.81 -16.20
N PRO A 225 -2.68 -14.22 -15.09
CA PRO A 225 -3.87 -13.56 -14.57
C PRO A 225 -3.61 -12.09 -14.20
N THR A 226 -2.40 -11.75 -13.73
CA THR A 226 -2.03 -10.36 -13.41
C THR A 226 -2.08 -9.45 -14.66
N ARG A 227 -1.75 -9.97 -15.84
CA ARG A 227 -1.88 -9.19 -17.09
C ARG A 227 -3.35 -8.87 -17.39
N GLU A 228 -4.24 -9.83 -17.18
CA GLU A 228 -5.70 -9.63 -17.35
C GLU A 228 -6.20 -8.60 -16.34
N PHE A 229 -5.81 -8.74 -15.07
CA PHE A 229 -6.15 -7.81 -14.00
C PHE A 229 -5.70 -6.37 -14.32
N ILE A 230 -4.42 -6.15 -14.70
CA ILE A 230 -3.90 -4.82 -15.03
C ILE A 230 -4.68 -4.20 -16.20
N ARG A 231 -4.97 -5.00 -17.25
CA ARG A 231 -5.76 -4.54 -18.38
C ARG A 231 -7.17 -4.10 -17.96
N ASN A 232 -7.87 -4.93 -17.19
CA ASN A 232 -9.21 -4.65 -16.74
C ASN A 232 -9.27 -3.46 -15.78
N ALA A 233 -8.33 -3.39 -14.82
CA ALA A 233 -8.23 -2.25 -13.91
C ALA A 233 -8.00 -0.93 -14.67
N THR A 234 -7.17 -0.94 -15.72
CA THR A 234 -6.91 0.25 -16.54
C THR A 234 -8.16 0.67 -17.33
N LEU A 235 -8.91 -0.30 -17.88
CA LEU A 235 -10.07 -0.01 -18.74
C LEU A 235 -11.32 0.36 -17.93
N TYR A 236 -11.57 -0.31 -16.81
CA TYR A 236 -12.86 -0.26 -16.13
C TYR A 236 -12.83 0.39 -14.74
N LYS A 237 -11.69 0.36 -14.05
CA LYS A 237 -11.58 0.80 -12.65
C LYS A 237 -10.92 2.18 -12.51
N ASN A 238 -9.75 2.37 -13.11
CA ASN A 238 -8.96 3.57 -12.93
C ASN A 238 -9.53 4.77 -13.71
N LEU A 239 -9.43 5.97 -13.12
CA LEU A 239 -9.71 7.22 -13.81
C LEU A 239 -8.44 7.68 -14.55
N PRO A 240 -8.55 8.02 -15.87
CA PRO A 240 -7.43 8.66 -16.56
C PRO A 240 -7.15 10.03 -15.93
N MET A 241 -5.87 10.33 -15.75
CA MET A 241 -5.43 11.55 -15.10
C MET A 241 -4.48 12.34 -16.02
N SER A 242 -4.67 13.66 -16.13
CA SER A 242 -3.73 14.51 -16.87
C SER A 242 -2.38 14.59 -16.14
N PRO A 243 -1.26 14.84 -16.85
CA PRO A 243 0.05 15.01 -16.22
C PRO A 243 0.08 16.08 -15.11
N SER A 244 -0.65 17.19 -15.31
CA SER A 244 -0.75 18.24 -14.31
C SER A 244 -1.53 17.82 -13.07
N ALA A 245 -2.63 17.07 -13.25
CA ALA A 245 -3.40 16.51 -12.15
C ALA A 245 -2.59 15.45 -11.39
N PHE A 246 -1.83 14.60 -12.09
CA PHE A 246 -0.91 13.64 -11.47
C PHE A 246 0.13 14.32 -10.58
N LEU A 247 0.76 15.40 -11.07
CA LEU A 247 1.75 16.15 -10.29
C LEU A 247 1.12 16.86 -9.10
N LEU A 248 -0.06 17.48 -9.28
CA LEU A 248 -0.78 18.12 -8.19
C LEU A 248 -1.14 17.11 -7.10
N GLU A 249 -1.70 15.97 -7.48
CA GLU A 249 -2.06 14.90 -6.55
C GLU A 249 -0.81 14.35 -5.82
N SER A 250 0.32 14.19 -6.54
CA SER A 250 1.59 13.80 -5.94
C SER A 250 2.09 14.81 -4.89
N ILE A 251 1.89 16.12 -5.13
CA ILE A 251 2.21 17.18 -4.17
C ILE A 251 1.30 17.08 -2.93
N LEU A 252 0.00 16.87 -3.14
CA LEU A 252 -0.97 16.74 -2.05
C LEU A 252 -0.68 15.48 -1.20
N GLN A 253 -0.40 14.36 -1.84
CA GLN A 253 -0.10 13.09 -1.17
C GLN A 253 1.20 13.11 -0.38
N THR A 254 2.23 13.78 -0.88
CA THR A 254 3.49 13.95 -0.13
C THR A 254 3.43 15.08 0.90
N GLY A 255 2.38 15.88 0.87
CA GLY A 255 2.23 17.10 1.68
C GLY A 255 2.84 18.32 0.99
N PRO A 256 2.04 19.37 0.69
CA PRO A 256 2.51 20.56 -0.05
C PRO A 256 3.73 21.23 0.58
N ILE A 257 3.87 21.16 1.90
CA ILE A 257 5.02 21.71 2.63
C ILE A 257 6.34 21.00 2.33
N ASN A 258 6.28 19.75 1.85
CA ASN A 258 7.45 18.98 1.45
C ASN A 258 7.94 19.34 0.03
N LEU A 259 7.15 20.07 -0.77
CA LEU A 259 7.51 20.46 -2.13
C LEU A 259 8.87 21.17 -2.22
N PRO A 260 9.20 22.18 -1.37
CA PRO A 260 10.53 22.80 -1.40
C PRO A 260 11.66 21.80 -1.10
N ILE A 261 11.41 20.81 -0.24
CA ILE A 261 12.42 19.80 0.13
C ILE A 261 12.72 18.90 -1.07
N TRP A 262 11.72 18.34 -1.75
CA TRP A 262 11.99 17.46 -2.87
C TRP A 262 12.45 18.21 -4.14
N LEU A 263 12.05 19.48 -4.36
CA LEU A 263 12.66 20.32 -5.40
C LEU A 263 14.16 20.59 -5.11
N ALA A 264 14.50 20.85 -3.85
CA ALA A 264 15.89 20.95 -3.41
C ALA A 264 16.65 19.63 -3.61
N GLY A 265 15.98 18.48 -3.48
CA GLY A 265 16.52 17.16 -3.77
C GLY A 265 16.88 16.97 -5.24
N LEU A 266 15.99 17.35 -6.14
CA LEU A 266 16.28 17.36 -7.58
C LEU A 266 17.47 18.26 -7.91
N TYR A 267 17.51 19.47 -7.34
CA TYR A 267 18.64 20.37 -7.51
C TYR A 267 19.94 19.76 -6.99
N PHE A 268 19.93 19.15 -5.81
CA PHE A 268 21.09 18.48 -5.23
C PHE A 268 21.63 17.39 -6.18
N LEU A 269 20.78 16.52 -6.66
CA LEU A 269 21.17 15.37 -7.47
C LEU A 269 21.69 15.76 -8.86
N PHE A 270 21.11 16.78 -9.49
CA PHE A 270 21.46 17.13 -10.88
C PHE A 270 22.44 18.29 -10.99
N SER A 271 22.40 19.27 -10.07
CA SER A 271 23.12 20.55 -10.18
C SER A 271 24.25 20.71 -9.16
N ALA A 272 24.05 20.26 -7.91
CA ALA A 272 25.04 20.46 -6.86
C ALA A 272 26.29 19.58 -7.06
N LYS A 273 27.47 20.13 -6.78
CA LYS A 273 28.74 19.39 -6.91
C LYS A 273 28.78 18.15 -5.99
N SER A 274 28.29 18.28 -4.76
CA SER A 274 28.21 17.18 -3.77
C SER A 274 27.22 16.08 -4.14
N GLY A 275 26.19 16.39 -4.94
CA GLY A 275 25.21 15.42 -5.41
C GLY A 275 25.66 14.61 -6.64
N LYS A 276 26.72 15.06 -7.35
CA LYS A 276 27.18 14.42 -8.58
C LYS A 276 27.40 12.89 -8.48
N PRO A 277 28.00 12.35 -7.40
CA PRO A 277 28.18 10.90 -7.27
C PRO A 277 26.85 10.12 -7.19
N PHE A 278 25.78 10.78 -6.77
CA PHE A 278 24.48 10.20 -6.50
C PHE A 278 23.42 10.49 -7.58
N ARG A 279 23.82 11.01 -8.75
CA ARG A 279 22.89 11.29 -9.88
C ARG A 279 22.06 10.11 -10.32
N VAL A 280 22.54 8.90 -10.12
CA VAL A 280 21.78 7.65 -10.36
C VAL A 280 20.41 7.73 -9.67
N LEU A 281 20.36 8.21 -8.42
CA LEU A 281 19.11 8.35 -7.65
C LEU A 281 18.14 9.33 -8.31
N GLY A 282 18.65 10.43 -8.85
CA GLY A 282 17.83 11.39 -9.60
C GLY A 282 17.21 10.77 -10.85
N TRP A 283 17.99 9.95 -11.55
CA TRP A 283 17.50 9.24 -12.73
C TRP A 283 16.49 8.15 -12.39
N ILE A 284 16.60 7.47 -11.23
CA ILE A 284 15.55 6.57 -10.75
C ILE A 284 14.23 7.32 -10.68
N TYR A 285 14.18 8.44 -9.93
CA TYR A 285 12.95 9.22 -9.79
C TYR A 285 12.39 9.72 -11.14
N VAL A 286 13.25 10.28 -12.01
CA VAL A 286 12.81 10.82 -13.30
C VAL A 286 12.29 9.71 -14.22
N THR A 287 12.93 8.55 -14.23
CA THR A 287 12.47 7.40 -15.02
C THR A 287 11.09 6.94 -14.56
N ASP A 288 10.90 6.76 -13.27
CA ASP A 288 9.63 6.30 -12.72
C ASP A 288 8.51 7.32 -12.93
N LEU A 289 8.80 8.61 -12.73
CA LEU A 289 7.87 9.69 -13.03
C LEU A 289 7.41 9.65 -14.51
N VAL A 290 8.36 9.55 -15.44
CA VAL A 290 8.05 9.51 -16.87
C VAL A 290 7.21 8.27 -17.21
N VAL A 291 7.57 7.10 -16.70
CA VAL A 291 6.84 5.87 -16.94
C VAL A 291 5.42 5.96 -16.39
N PHE A 292 5.23 6.46 -15.18
CA PHE A 292 3.92 6.55 -14.55
C PHE A 292 3.02 7.59 -15.24
N LEU A 293 3.59 8.68 -15.73
CA LEU A 293 2.86 9.64 -16.57
C LEU A 293 2.40 9.02 -17.90
N LEU A 294 3.27 8.22 -18.54
CA LEU A 294 2.97 7.57 -19.82
C LEU A 294 1.96 6.42 -19.69
N THR A 295 1.95 5.74 -18.54
CA THR A 295 1.07 4.58 -18.29
C THR A 295 -0.23 4.92 -17.56
N ASN A 296 -0.50 6.20 -17.27
CA ASN A 296 -1.65 6.65 -16.47
C ASN A 296 -1.72 5.92 -15.12
N ALA A 297 -0.58 5.72 -14.47
CA ALA A 297 -0.49 5.08 -13.17
C ALA A 297 -1.11 5.96 -12.07
N LYS A 298 -1.50 5.35 -10.96
CA LYS A 298 -1.98 6.11 -9.79
C LYS A 298 -0.81 6.88 -9.15
N PRO A 299 -0.98 8.16 -8.73
CA PRO A 299 0.11 8.98 -8.20
C PRO A 299 0.87 8.36 -7.02
N TYR A 300 0.18 7.63 -6.13
CA TYR A 300 0.82 6.99 -4.98
C TYR A 300 1.82 5.87 -5.36
N TYR A 301 1.83 5.37 -6.60
CA TYR A 301 2.86 4.43 -7.04
C TYR A 301 4.25 5.08 -7.10
N LEU A 302 4.31 6.41 -7.22
CA LEU A 302 5.57 7.17 -7.18
C LEU A 302 6.04 7.44 -5.74
N ALA A 303 5.18 7.21 -4.71
CA ALA A 303 5.51 7.52 -3.33
C ALA A 303 6.87 6.95 -2.86
N PRO A 304 7.24 5.69 -3.16
CA PRO A 304 8.53 5.15 -2.71
C PRO A 304 9.76 5.90 -3.27
N ALA A 305 9.64 6.54 -4.43
CA ALA A 305 10.75 7.30 -5.03
C ALA A 305 11.00 8.65 -4.35
N TYR A 306 10.03 9.20 -3.61
CA TYR A 306 10.23 10.47 -2.89
C TYR A 306 11.19 10.36 -1.70
N PHE A 307 11.46 9.18 -1.15
CA PHE A 307 12.53 9.00 -0.15
C PHE A 307 13.88 9.54 -0.63
N ILE A 308 14.17 9.36 -1.93
CA ILE A 308 15.38 9.89 -2.58
C ILE A 308 15.41 11.42 -2.48
N LEU A 309 14.30 12.06 -2.87
CA LEU A 309 14.25 13.51 -2.98
C LEU A 309 14.19 14.19 -1.61
N LEU A 310 13.45 13.61 -0.65
CA LEU A 310 13.34 14.15 0.69
C LEU A 310 14.69 14.07 1.43
N ALA A 311 15.42 12.95 1.30
CA ALA A 311 16.76 12.81 1.88
C ALA A 311 17.77 13.77 1.23
N ALA A 312 17.85 13.80 -0.10
CA ALA A 312 18.78 14.64 -0.85
C ALA A 312 18.48 16.13 -0.65
N GLY A 313 17.20 16.50 -0.62
CA GLY A 313 16.75 17.87 -0.40
C GLY A 313 17.07 18.41 0.98
N ALA A 314 16.86 17.57 2.01
CA ALA A 314 17.24 17.94 3.37
C ALA A 314 18.74 18.23 3.49
N VAL A 315 19.59 17.41 2.82
CA VAL A 315 21.05 17.63 2.77
C VAL A 315 21.38 18.94 2.08
N HIS A 316 20.72 19.23 0.94
CA HIS A 316 20.94 20.50 0.24
C HIS A 316 20.53 21.71 1.08
N LEU A 317 19.33 21.66 1.67
CA LEU A 317 18.82 22.74 2.51
C LEU A 317 19.73 23.00 3.72
N GLU A 318 20.22 21.95 4.39
CA GLU A 318 21.20 22.12 5.47
C GLU A 318 22.47 22.82 4.97
N SER A 319 22.97 22.45 3.79
CA SER A 319 24.15 23.09 3.20
C SER A 319 23.94 24.57 2.93
N VAL A 320 22.75 24.97 2.41
CA VAL A 320 22.37 26.36 2.17
C VAL A 320 22.24 27.12 3.48
N VAL A 321 21.54 26.56 4.46
CA VAL A 321 21.38 27.16 5.79
C VAL A 321 22.74 27.43 6.45
N ARG A 322 23.67 26.48 6.33
CA ARG A 322 25.02 26.61 6.86
C ARG A 322 25.83 27.68 6.11
N ALA A 323 25.80 27.66 4.78
CA ALA A 323 26.54 28.61 3.94
C ALA A 323 26.06 30.06 4.10
N ARG A 324 24.75 30.25 4.27
CA ARG A 324 24.12 31.58 4.43
C ARG A 324 24.01 32.02 5.88
N GLN A 325 24.40 31.17 6.85
CA GLN A 325 24.24 31.42 8.29
C GLN A 325 22.77 31.63 8.72
N TRP A 326 21.81 31.07 7.99
CA TRP A 326 20.37 31.21 8.23
C TRP A 326 19.87 30.21 9.29
N ASN A 327 20.52 30.15 10.44
CA ASN A 327 20.19 29.17 11.49
C ASN A 327 18.76 29.27 12.01
N TRP A 328 18.11 30.43 11.86
CA TRP A 328 16.70 30.64 12.19
C TRP A 328 15.74 29.79 11.33
N LEU A 329 16.14 29.40 10.12
CA LEU A 329 15.34 28.51 9.26
C LEU A 329 15.18 27.10 9.86
N LYS A 330 16.10 26.64 10.69
CA LYS A 330 16.00 25.31 11.31
C LYS A 330 14.74 25.17 12.17
N PRO A 331 14.54 26.00 13.21
CA PRO A 331 13.31 25.92 14.00
C PRO A 331 12.06 26.27 13.17
N VAL A 332 12.13 27.22 12.25
CA VAL A 332 11.01 27.60 11.39
C VAL A 332 10.57 26.44 10.52
N SER A 333 11.49 25.70 9.89
CA SER A 333 11.16 24.52 9.09
C SER A 333 10.50 23.45 9.94
N VAL A 334 11.06 23.11 11.11
CA VAL A 334 10.51 22.08 11.99
C VAL A 334 9.12 22.47 12.51
N THR A 335 8.95 23.73 12.95
CA THR A 335 7.66 24.24 13.43
C THR A 335 6.63 24.27 12.30
N GLY A 336 7.01 24.76 11.12
CA GLY A 336 6.12 24.80 9.94
C GLY A 336 5.64 23.41 9.54
N LEU A 337 6.54 22.45 9.46
CA LEU A 337 6.22 21.04 9.21
C LEU A 337 5.27 20.48 10.28
N GLY A 338 5.54 20.76 11.56
CA GLY A 338 4.70 20.32 12.67
C GLY A 338 3.27 20.92 12.63
N LEU A 339 3.15 22.22 12.34
CA LEU A 339 1.84 22.89 12.24
C LEU A 339 1.01 22.31 11.08
N VAL A 340 1.63 22.12 9.92
CA VAL A 340 0.94 21.52 8.76
C VAL A 340 0.57 20.08 9.05
N ALA A 341 1.43 19.31 9.72
CA ALA A 341 1.13 17.94 10.13
C ALA A 341 -0.13 17.89 11.01
N ILE A 342 -0.30 18.79 11.96
CA ILE A 342 -1.49 18.83 12.84
C ILE A 342 -2.76 19.02 12.02
N VAL A 343 -2.72 19.89 11.00
CA VAL A 343 -3.87 20.14 10.12
C VAL A 343 -4.18 18.94 9.23
N PHE A 344 -3.18 18.28 8.68
CA PHE A 344 -3.40 17.16 7.75
C PHE A 344 -3.53 15.79 8.44
N LEU A 345 -3.19 15.69 9.73
CA LEU A 345 -3.23 14.43 10.48
C LEU A 345 -4.63 13.75 10.45
N PRO A 346 -5.77 14.48 10.61
CA PRO A 346 -7.09 13.85 10.52
C PRO A 346 -7.41 13.27 9.14
N TYR A 347 -6.82 13.80 8.08
CA TYR A 347 -6.95 13.25 6.73
C TYR A 347 -6.11 11.99 6.53
N ALA A 348 -5.01 11.86 7.25
CA ALA A 348 -4.06 10.76 7.07
C ALA A 348 -4.31 9.60 8.03
N LEU A 349 -4.82 9.88 9.23
CA LEU A 349 -5.05 8.88 10.28
C LEU A 349 -6.41 9.12 10.97
N PRO A 350 -7.10 8.07 11.40
CA PRO A 350 -8.42 8.16 12.04
C PRO A 350 -8.30 8.69 13.50
N VAL A 351 -7.75 9.89 13.66
CA VAL A 351 -7.57 10.52 14.99
C VAL A 351 -8.84 11.14 15.56
N LEU A 352 -9.83 11.42 14.70
CA LEU A 352 -11.13 11.97 15.08
C LEU A 352 -12.23 10.91 14.97
N PRO A 353 -13.30 11.00 15.80
CA PRO A 353 -14.55 10.28 15.51
C PRO A 353 -15.10 10.67 14.13
N VAL A 354 -15.79 9.75 13.45
CA VAL A 354 -16.19 9.91 12.05
C VAL A 354 -17.06 11.17 11.81
N GLU A 355 -18.02 11.45 12.70
CA GLU A 355 -18.88 12.62 12.58
C GLU A 355 -18.11 13.94 12.80
N THR A 356 -17.08 13.89 13.65
CA THR A 356 -16.19 15.04 13.88
C THR A 356 -15.26 15.23 12.69
N PHE A 357 -14.79 14.15 12.06
CA PHE A 357 -13.98 14.22 10.84
C PHE A 357 -14.78 14.86 9.69
N ILE A 358 -16.03 14.46 9.46
CA ILE A 358 -16.88 15.05 8.41
C ILE A 358 -17.02 16.55 8.61
N ARG A 359 -17.33 16.99 9.85
CA ARG A 359 -17.42 18.44 10.16
C ARG A 359 -16.08 19.16 9.99
N TYR A 360 -14.97 18.48 10.28
CA TYR A 360 -13.64 19.03 10.08
C TYR A 360 -13.30 19.18 8.59
N GLU A 361 -13.65 18.20 7.77
CA GLU A 361 -13.49 18.21 6.32
C GLU A 361 -14.28 19.37 5.69
N ASP A 362 -15.55 19.53 6.10
CA ASP A 362 -16.39 20.64 5.66
C ASP A 362 -15.83 22.00 6.07
N PHE A 363 -15.29 22.12 7.29
CA PHE A 363 -14.67 23.35 7.79
C PHE A 363 -13.40 23.74 7.04
N ILE A 364 -12.56 22.76 6.72
CA ILE A 364 -11.31 22.99 5.95
C ILE A 364 -11.61 23.20 4.46
N GLY A 365 -12.71 22.66 3.95
CA GLY A 365 -13.10 22.74 2.54
C GLY A 365 -12.25 21.84 1.62
N LEU A 366 -11.62 20.80 2.16
CA LEU A 366 -10.83 19.82 1.40
C LEU A 366 -11.58 18.49 1.39
N HIS A 367 -12.09 18.11 0.22
CA HIS A 367 -12.81 16.84 0.01
C HIS A 367 -12.00 15.97 -0.96
N PRO A 368 -11.13 15.06 -0.46
CA PRO A 368 -10.35 14.18 -1.31
C PRO A 368 -11.27 13.30 -2.17
N GLY A 369 -11.06 13.33 -3.48
CA GLY A 369 -11.80 12.49 -4.42
C GLY A 369 -11.35 11.03 -4.38
N SER A 370 -12.11 10.15 -5.05
CA SER A 370 -11.70 8.78 -5.33
C SER A 370 -10.83 8.76 -6.59
N GLY A 371 -9.72 8.02 -6.56
CA GLY A 371 -8.90 7.71 -7.75
C GLY A 371 -9.53 6.64 -8.66
N GLU A 372 -10.71 6.13 -8.32
CA GLU A 372 -11.43 5.09 -9.01
C GLU A 372 -12.78 5.60 -9.55
N ARG A 373 -13.31 4.94 -10.59
CA ARG A 373 -14.65 5.22 -11.09
C ARG A 373 -15.69 4.84 -10.05
N GLY A 374 -16.68 5.70 -9.85
CA GLY A 374 -17.77 5.47 -8.90
C GLY A 374 -18.23 6.76 -8.23
N ARG A 375 -19.24 6.64 -7.37
CA ARG A 375 -19.71 7.76 -6.54
C ARG A 375 -18.78 7.94 -5.35
N THR A 376 -18.49 9.18 -4.99
CA THR A 376 -17.82 9.52 -3.72
C THR A 376 -18.82 9.38 -2.56
N GLY A 377 -18.37 8.78 -1.47
CA GLY A 377 -19.12 8.69 -0.21
C GLY A 377 -19.06 9.98 0.60
N LYS A 378 -19.45 9.88 1.87
CA LYS A 378 -19.33 10.96 2.86
C LYS A 378 -17.91 11.08 3.41
N LEU A 379 -17.05 10.12 3.08
CA LEU A 379 -15.68 10.00 3.55
C LEU A 379 -14.74 9.80 2.36
N PRO A 380 -13.44 10.15 2.48
CA PRO A 380 -12.43 9.70 1.53
C PRO A 380 -12.41 8.18 1.40
N GLN A 381 -12.09 7.67 0.21
CA GLN A 381 -12.14 6.23 -0.10
C GLN A 381 -11.36 5.36 0.90
N TYR A 382 -10.20 5.80 1.36
CA TYR A 382 -9.39 5.06 2.33
C TYR A 382 -10.00 4.99 3.73
N TYR A 383 -11.06 5.77 4.00
CA TYR A 383 -11.86 5.67 5.22
C TYR A 383 -13.19 4.96 4.96
N ASP A 384 -13.93 5.27 3.89
CA ASP A 384 -15.23 4.64 3.63
C ASP A 384 -15.12 3.13 3.41
N ASP A 385 -13.99 2.65 2.84
CA ASP A 385 -13.66 1.21 2.72
C ASP A 385 -13.38 0.51 4.09
N MET A 386 -13.43 1.23 5.22
CA MET A 386 -13.30 0.66 6.57
C MET A 386 -14.64 0.41 7.26
N PHE A 387 -15.78 0.82 6.68
CA PHE A 387 -17.07 0.77 7.33
C PHE A 387 -18.03 -0.23 6.68
N GLY A 388 -18.99 -0.72 7.47
CA GLY A 388 -20.11 -1.52 6.99
C GLY A 388 -19.95 -3.03 7.13
N TRP A 389 -18.74 -3.55 7.20
CA TRP A 389 -18.44 -4.98 7.07
C TRP A 389 -19.09 -5.87 8.12
N GLU A 390 -19.04 -5.51 9.42
CA GLU A 390 -19.69 -6.30 10.46
C GLU A 390 -21.23 -6.31 10.34
N ASN A 391 -21.82 -5.16 9.97
CA ASN A 391 -23.25 -5.04 9.74
C ASN A 391 -23.70 -5.89 8.55
N GLN A 392 -22.92 -5.89 7.47
CA GLN A 392 -23.14 -6.74 6.30
C GLN A 392 -23.15 -8.22 6.72
N VAL A 393 -22.12 -8.68 7.41
CA VAL A 393 -22.02 -10.09 7.83
C VAL A 393 -23.13 -10.47 8.81
N ALA A 394 -23.47 -9.60 9.75
CA ALA A 394 -24.58 -9.84 10.67
C ALA A 394 -25.93 -9.94 9.93
N THR A 395 -26.12 -9.16 8.86
CA THR A 395 -27.35 -9.21 8.05
C THR A 395 -27.40 -10.50 7.22
N VAL A 396 -26.29 -10.89 6.58
CA VAL A 396 -26.18 -12.19 5.88
C VAL A 396 -26.44 -13.36 6.84
N ALA A 397 -25.90 -13.28 8.06
CA ALA A 397 -26.11 -14.31 9.07
C ALA A 397 -27.57 -14.47 9.48
N ARG A 398 -28.32 -13.36 9.59
CA ARG A 398 -29.78 -13.43 9.85
C ARG A 398 -30.51 -14.13 8.71
N VAL A 399 -30.18 -13.82 7.46
CA VAL A 399 -30.77 -14.46 6.29
C VAL A 399 -30.43 -15.95 6.25
N TYR A 400 -29.17 -16.32 6.42
CA TYR A 400 -28.72 -17.71 6.41
C TYR A 400 -29.35 -18.53 7.55
N ASN A 401 -29.44 -17.97 8.76
CA ASN A 401 -29.99 -18.65 9.93
C ASN A 401 -31.52 -18.78 9.89
N ALA A 402 -32.22 -18.02 9.05
CA ALA A 402 -33.65 -18.16 8.80
C ALA A 402 -33.97 -19.36 7.88
N LEU A 403 -33.00 -19.90 7.15
CA LEU A 403 -33.15 -21.11 6.34
C LEU A 403 -33.28 -22.35 7.24
N THR A 404 -34.00 -23.36 6.76
CA THR A 404 -34.06 -24.67 7.45
C THR A 404 -32.67 -25.35 7.44
N PRO A 405 -32.41 -26.29 8.36
CA PRO A 405 -31.14 -27.06 8.34
C PRO A 405 -30.87 -27.76 7.02
N GLU A 406 -31.91 -28.26 6.35
CA GLU A 406 -31.83 -28.92 5.03
C GLU A 406 -31.43 -27.91 3.95
N GLU A 407 -32.04 -26.71 3.95
CA GLU A 407 -31.68 -25.65 3.02
C GLU A 407 -30.24 -25.18 3.24
N ARG A 408 -29.81 -24.98 4.50
CA ARG A 408 -28.44 -24.55 4.82
C ARG A 408 -27.38 -25.50 4.26
N SER A 409 -27.62 -26.81 4.31
CA SER A 409 -26.68 -27.83 3.79
C SER A 409 -26.47 -27.73 2.28
N ARG A 410 -27.40 -27.09 1.56
CA ARG A 410 -27.39 -26.89 0.11
C ARG A 410 -27.19 -25.42 -0.30
N THR A 411 -26.83 -24.56 0.65
CA THR A 411 -26.68 -23.12 0.44
C THR A 411 -25.21 -22.74 0.35
N ILE A 412 -24.87 -21.90 -0.61
CA ILE A 412 -23.62 -21.12 -0.66
C ILE A 412 -23.93 -19.63 -0.51
N ILE A 413 -22.93 -18.87 -0.07
CA ILE A 413 -22.99 -17.40 -0.03
C ILE A 413 -22.08 -16.89 -1.14
N PHE A 414 -22.65 -16.21 -2.12
CA PHE A 414 -21.94 -15.60 -3.25
C PHE A 414 -21.90 -14.09 -3.12
N CYS A 415 -20.71 -13.52 -3.21
CA CYS A 415 -20.45 -12.09 -3.05
C CYS A 415 -19.98 -11.48 -4.38
N SER A 416 -20.41 -10.25 -4.66
CA SER A 416 -20.04 -9.55 -5.88
C SER A 416 -18.54 -9.22 -5.94
N ASN A 417 -17.92 -9.03 -4.76
CA ASN A 417 -16.50 -8.69 -4.69
C ASN A 417 -15.75 -9.37 -3.53
N TYR A 418 -14.41 -9.35 -3.60
CA TYR A 418 -13.52 -9.98 -2.62
C TYR A 418 -13.61 -9.36 -1.22
N GLY A 419 -13.99 -8.07 -1.09
CA GLY A 419 -14.16 -7.40 0.20
C GLY A 419 -15.33 -7.97 0.98
N GLU A 420 -16.49 -8.10 0.32
CA GLU A 420 -17.69 -8.74 0.86
C GLU A 420 -17.42 -10.19 1.26
N ALA A 421 -16.81 -10.96 0.34
CA ALA A 421 -16.48 -12.37 0.59
C ALA A 421 -15.49 -12.52 1.76
N GLY A 422 -14.44 -11.71 1.77
CA GLY A 422 -13.43 -11.74 2.83
C GLY A 422 -13.98 -11.30 4.19
N ALA A 423 -14.90 -10.34 4.23
CA ALA A 423 -15.58 -9.95 5.45
C ALA A 423 -16.43 -11.11 6.02
N ILE A 424 -17.14 -11.85 5.17
CA ILE A 424 -17.88 -13.06 5.57
C ILE A 424 -16.93 -14.13 6.07
N ASP A 425 -15.82 -14.38 5.39
CA ASP A 425 -14.82 -15.37 5.81
C ASP A 425 -14.19 -15.02 7.16
N PHE A 426 -14.03 -13.72 7.44
CA PHE A 426 -13.44 -13.23 8.67
C PHE A 426 -14.43 -13.21 9.84
N PHE A 427 -15.54 -12.47 9.70
CA PHE A 427 -16.52 -12.29 10.76
C PHE A 427 -17.56 -13.40 10.85
N GLY A 428 -17.81 -14.11 9.76
CA GLY A 428 -18.88 -15.12 9.68
C GLY A 428 -18.67 -16.33 10.59
N LYS A 429 -17.43 -16.62 11.00
CA LYS A 429 -17.08 -17.70 11.93
C LYS A 429 -17.90 -17.60 13.24
N LYS A 430 -18.09 -16.38 13.78
CA LYS A 430 -18.86 -16.14 15.00
C LYS A 430 -20.36 -16.43 14.86
N TYR A 431 -20.86 -16.49 13.63
CA TYR A 431 -22.26 -16.74 13.30
C TYR A 431 -22.49 -18.14 12.71
N GLY A 432 -21.45 -18.97 12.57
CA GLY A 432 -21.55 -20.29 11.95
C GLY A 432 -21.79 -20.24 10.43
N LEU A 433 -21.40 -19.16 9.74
CA LEU A 433 -21.53 -19.06 8.30
C LEU A 433 -20.52 -19.96 7.59
N PRO A 434 -20.89 -20.53 6.43
CA PRO A 434 -19.93 -21.18 5.53
C PRO A 434 -18.98 -20.13 4.93
N LYS A 435 -17.87 -20.61 4.34
CA LYS A 435 -16.98 -19.77 3.56
C LYS A 435 -17.73 -19.17 2.37
N ALA A 436 -17.42 -17.89 2.07
CA ALA A 436 -18.01 -17.19 0.95
C ALA A 436 -17.35 -17.60 -0.38
N ALA A 437 -18.11 -17.44 -1.45
CA ALA A 437 -17.67 -17.56 -2.82
C ALA A 437 -17.75 -16.21 -3.52
N SER A 438 -16.88 -15.96 -4.49
CA SER A 438 -16.92 -14.78 -5.35
C SER A 438 -16.22 -15.07 -6.68
N GLY A 439 -16.67 -14.44 -7.75
CA GLY A 439 -15.97 -14.42 -9.04
C GLY A 439 -14.75 -13.50 -9.06
N HIS A 440 -14.54 -12.69 -8.01
CA HIS A 440 -13.55 -11.63 -7.99
C HIS A 440 -12.17 -12.14 -7.58
N ASN A 441 -11.16 -11.87 -8.42
CA ASN A 441 -9.75 -12.18 -8.20
C ASN A 441 -9.55 -13.64 -7.76
N ASN A 442 -8.78 -13.92 -6.72
CA ASN A 442 -8.44 -15.30 -6.30
C ASN A 442 -9.61 -16.11 -5.79
N TYR A 443 -10.69 -15.48 -5.35
CA TYR A 443 -11.90 -16.22 -4.97
C TYR A 443 -12.44 -17.08 -6.12
N TRP A 444 -12.29 -16.59 -7.37
CA TRP A 444 -12.68 -17.37 -8.53
C TRP A 444 -11.91 -18.67 -8.65
N TYR A 445 -10.60 -18.70 -8.36
CA TYR A 445 -9.79 -19.91 -8.37
C TYR A 445 -10.13 -20.87 -7.23
N TRP A 446 -10.58 -20.34 -6.07
CA TRP A 446 -10.94 -21.19 -4.92
C TRP A 446 -12.31 -21.84 -5.10
N GLY A 447 -13.15 -21.32 -5.97
CA GLY A 447 -14.45 -21.90 -6.33
C GLY A 447 -15.55 -21.68 -5.29
N PRO A 448 -16.74 -22.22 -5.54
CA PRO A 448 -17.92 -21.99 -4.69
C PRO A 448 -17.95 -22.88 -3.42
N GLY A 449 -16.97 -23.73 -3.18
CA GLY A 449 -16.95 -24.67 -2.07
C GLY A 449 -17.91 -25.85 -2.27
N ASN A 450 -19.22 -25.61 -2.37
CA ASN A 450 -20.23 -26.63 -2.63
C ASN A 450 -20.77 -26.55 -4.07
N TRP A 451 -20.29 -27.41 -4.95
CA TRP A 451 -20.68 -27.45 -6.37
C TRP A 451 -22.11 -27.99 -6.61
N ASN A 452 -22.72 -28.62 -5.60
CA ASN A 452 -24.06 -29.19 -5.69
C ASN A 452 -25.11 -28.29 -5.00
N ALA A 453 -24.74 -27.06 -4.58
CA ALA A 453 -25.68 -26.13 -4.01
C ALA A 453 -26.73 -25.72 -5.05
N ASP A 454 -27.98 -25.67 -4.61
CA ASP A 454 -29.15 -25.24 -5.41
C ASP A 454 -29.84 -24.02 -4.79
N ILE A 455 -29.30 -23.54 -3.67
CA ILE A 455 -29.69 -22.30 -3.01
C ILE A 455 -28.45 -21.40 -2.91
N VAL A 456 -28.58 -20.15 -3.34
CA VAL A 456 -27.51 -19.18 -3.27
C VAL A 456 -28.01 -17.92 -2.58
N ILE A 457 -27.35 -17.52 -1.50
CA ILE A 457 -27.51 -16.18 -0.92
C ILE A 457 -26.52 -15.28 -1.67
N THR A 458 -27.02 -14.31 -2.43
CA THR A 458 -26.18 -13.34 -3.12
C THR A 458 -26.07 -12.05 -2.32
N VAL A 459 -24.87 -11.47 -2.30
CA VAL A 459 -24.56 -10.19 -1.63
C VAL A 459 -24.02 -9.24 -2.69
N GLY A 460 -24.65 -8.07 -2.84
CA GLY A 460 -24.19 -7.02 -3.74
C GLY A 460 -24.51 -7.22 -5.22
N GLU A 461 -25.17 -8.32 -5.59
CA GLU A 461 -25.58 -8.57 -6.99
C GLU A 461 -26.84 -7.77 -7.34
N SER A 462 -26.97 -7.39 -8.62
CA SER A 462 -28.19 -6.78 -9.11
C SER A 462 -29.34 -7.80 -9.16
N ARG A 463 -30.59 -7.34 -9.02
CA ARG A 463 -31.77 -8.20 -9.17
C ARG A 463 -31.77 -8.88 -10.55
N GLU A 464 -31.40 -8.15 -11.60
CA GLU A 464 -31.40 -8.64 -12.98
C GLU A 464 -30.42 -9.80 -13.16
N ASP A 465 -29.21 -9.72 -12.61
CA ASP A 465 -28.20 -10.78 -12.70
C ASP A 465 -28.63 -12.04 -11.96
N VAL A 466 -29.27 -11.86 -10.79
CA VAL A 466 -29.79 -13.00 -10.00
C VAL A 466 -30.98 -13.66 -10.73
N GLU A 467 -31.92 -12.89 -11.30
CA GLU A 467 -33.06 -13.43 -12.06
C GLU A 467 -32.64 -14.13 -13.38
N GLN A 468 -31.51 -13.73 -13.97
CA GLN A 468 -30.93 -14.46 -15.10
C GLN A 468 -30.39 -15.85 -14.70
N SER A 469 -29.94 -15.99 -13.47
CA SER A 469 -29.29 -17.21 -12.97
C SER A 469 -30.24 -18.18 -12.26
N PHE A 470 -31.37 -17.67 -11.68
CA PHE A 470 -32.28 -18.46 -10.85
C PHE A 470 -33.75 -18.29 -11.30
N GLU A 471 -34.56 -19.36 -11.08
CA GLU A 471 -36.00 -19.30 -11.37
C GLU A 471 -36.79 -18.58 -10.28
N GLN A 472 -36.32 -18.67 -9.03
CA GLN A 472 -36.97 -18.07 -7.87
C GLN A 472 -35.96 -17.15 -7.18
N VAL A 473 -36.32 -15.87 -7.08
CA VAL A 473 -35.49 -14.82 -6.48
C VAL A 473 -36.29 -14.04 -5.46
N GLU A 474 -35.78 -14.01 -4.24
CA GLU A 474 -36.37 -13.32 -3.10
C GLU A 474 -35.40 -12.25 -2.59
N LEU A 475 -35.84 -11.00 -2.42
CA LEU A 475 -35.07 -10.00 -1.67
C LEU A 475 -35.26 -10.27 -0.19
N ALA A 476 -34.24 -10.85 0.44
CA ALA A 476 -34.30 -11.25 1.85
C ALA A 476 -33.93 -10.12 2.82
N ALA A 477 -33.02 -9.23 2.41
CA ALA A 477 -32.59 -8.10 3.22
C ALA A 477 -31.88 -7.02 2.38
N THR A 478 -31.71 -5.85 2.97
CA THR A 478 -30.84 -4.78 2.46
C THR A 478 -29.92 -4.32 3.56
N VAL A 479 -28.61 -4.20 3.26
CA VAL A 479 -27.60 -3.70 4.21
C VAL A 479 -27.49 -2.18 4.04
N VAL A 480 -27.70 -1.45 5.13
CA VAL A 480 -27.55 0.02 5.16
C VAL A 480 -26.41 0.40 6.09
N SER A 481 -25.41 1.09 5.55
CA SER A 481 -24.22 1.52 6.30
C SER A 481 -23.87 2.97 5.92
N PRO A 482 -24.16 3.94 6.79
CA PRO A 482 -24.16 5.37 6.44
C PRO A 482 -22.78 5.96 6.12
N TYR A 483 -21.70 5.28 6.51
CA TYR A 483 -20.32 5.70 6.32
C TYR A 483 -19.54 4.77 5.39
N ALA A 484 -20.14 3.67 4.94
CA ALA A 484 -19.53 2.77 3.98
C ALA A 484 -19.49 3.43 2.59
N ARG A 485 -18.61 2.92 1.77
CA ARG A 485 -18.53 3.26 0.35
C ARG A 485 -19.92 3.16 -0.31
N PRO A 486 -20.26 4.04 -1.25
CA PRO A 486 -21.59 4.02 -1.90
C PRO A 486 -21.97 2.70 -2.59
N SER A 487 -20.98 1.90 -2.99
CA SER A 487 -21.22 0.54 -3.54
C SER A 487 -21.51 -0.50 -2.45
N GLU A 488 -21.21 -0.21 -1.20
CA GLU A 488 -21.32 -1.12 -0.04
C GLU A 488 -22.43 -0.69 0.94
N THR A 489 -23.28 0.26 0.52
CA THR A 489 -24.51 0.63 1.24
C THR A 489 -25.72 0.46 0.34
N ASP A 490 -26.90 0.31 0.93
CA ASP A 490 -28.13 -0.11 0.23
C ASP A 490 -27.94 -1.43 -0.53
N LEU A 491 -27.04 -2.28 0.02
CA LEU A 491 -26.58 -3.50 -0.60
C LEU A 491 -27.66 -4.58 -0.51
N PRO A 492 -28.22 -5.07 -1.63
CA PRO A 492 -29.27 -6.07 -1.60
C PRO A 492 -28.69 -7.46 -1.28
N ILE A 493 -29.44 -8.23 -0.50
CA ILE A 493 -29.20 -9.65 -0.26
C ILE A 493 -30.38 -10.42 -0.83
N PHE A 494 -30.15 -11.23 -1.87
CA PHE A 494 -31.16 -12.08 -2.44
C PHE A 494 -30.93 -13.55 -2.07
N ILE A 495 -32.02 -14.32 -2.04
CA ILE A 495 -31.99 -15.77 -2.05
C ILE A 495 -32.45 -16.25 -3.42
N GLY A 496 -31.51 -16.80 -4.19
CA GLY A 496 -31.80 -17.50 -5.44
C GLY A 496 -32.01 -18.99 -5.21
N ARG A 497 -33.13 -19.53 -5.70
CA ARG A 497 -33.43 -20.97 -5.67
C ARG A 497 -33.66 -21.47 -7.08
N LYS A 498 -33.45 -22.77 -7.30
CA LYS A 498 -33.58 -23.44 -8.58
C LYS A 498 -32.72 -22.77 -9.65
N PRO A 499 -31.40 -22.96 -9.60
CA PRO A 499 -30.51 -22.40 -10.63
C PRO A 499 -30.93 -22.91 -12.00
N ARG A 500 -30.98 -22.03 -13.02
CA ARG A 500 -31.37 -22.34 -14.39
C ARG A 500 -30.38 -23.28 -15.09
N MET A 501 -29.16 -23.36 -14.57
CA MET A 501 -28.13 -24.28 -15.02
C MET A 501 -27.22 -24.66 -13.82
N PRO A 502 -26.50 -25.80 -13.90
CA PRO A 502 -25.58 -26.21 -12.84
C PRO A 502 -24.53 -25.16 -12.52
N LEU A 503 -24.14 -25.02 -11.24
CA LEU A 503 -23.11 -24.05 -10.80
C LEU A 503 -21.79 -24.18 -11.58
N LYS A 504 -21.42 -25.40 -12.01
CA LYS A 504 -20.23 -25.65 -12.85
C LYS A 504 -20.26 -24.90 -14.19
N GLU A 505 -21.44 -24.65 -14.73
CA GLU A 505 -21.64 -23.93 -15.99
C GLU A 505 -21.78 -22.43 -15.78
N ILE A 506 -22.31 -22.02 -14.61
CA ILE A 506 -22.41 -20.60 -14.22
C ILE A 506 -21.04 -20.07 -13.82
N TRP A 507 -20.26 -20.82 -13.06
CA TRP A 507 -19.02 -20.36 -12.42
C TRP A 507 -18.01 -19.70 -13.37
N PRO A 508 -17.69 -20.23 -14.56
CA PRO A 508 -16.78 -19.56 -15.48
C PRO A 508 -17.22 -18.16 -15.91
N ARG A 509 -18.53 -17.88 -15.86
CA ARG A 509 -19.11 -16.58 -16.26
C ARG A 509 -19.03 -15.53 -15.16
N THR A 510 -18.81 -15.95 -13.92
CA THR A 510 -18.65 -15.03 -12.77
C THR A 510 -17.25 -14.41 -12.68
N LYS A 511 -16.31 -14.87 -13.52
CA LYS A 511 -14.91 -14.44 -13.49
C LYS A 511 -14.77 -12.92 -13.65
N SER A 512 -14.17 -12.28 -12.65
CA SER A 512 -13.91 -10.84 -12.61
C SER A 512 -12.52 -10.55 -12.03
N PHE A 513 -11.57 -10.25 -12.89
CA PHE A 513 -10.21 -9.88 -12.52
C PHE A 513 -10.02 -8.37 -12.74
N ASN A 514 -10.23 -7.53 -11.68
CA ASN A 514 -10.16 -6.07 -11.78
C ASN A 514 -9.82 -5.36 -10.46
#